data_5b2e0c77e57e366ffc136fb3b6bee80c
#
_entry.id   5b2e0c77e57e366ffc136fb3b6bee80c
#
_cell.length_a   1.000
_cell.length_b   1.000
_cell.length_c   1.000
_cell.angle_alpha   90.00
_cell.angle_beta   90.00
_cell.angle_gamma   90.00
#
_symmetry.space_group_name_H-M   'P 1'
#
loop_
_entity.id
_entity.type
_entity.pdbx_description
1 polymer ?
#
loop_
_entity_poly.entity_id
_entity_poly.type
_entity_poly.pdbx_seq_one_letter_code
_entity_poly.pdbx_strand_id
1 'polypeptide(L)'
;MNGIEWIVEAHGCTPASLADLPLLRSLFERIISELNLRPVAETQWHQFPQTGGITGLCLLAESHLACHTFPEFNSLCLNLFCCVPRVEWDFEDALEKMFSASSVTIRSLMRPYITSPTAKEFSRAGAGDLAAGSRLG
;
A
#
# COMPACT_ATOMS: atom_id res chain seq x y z
N MET A 1 15.12 -8.84 -13.30
CA MET A 1 14.70 -7.61 -12.62
C MET A 1 13.49 -7.86 -11.76
N ASN A 2 13.38 -7.13 -10.69
CA ASN A 2 12.30 -7.32 -9.72
C ASN A 2 11.65 -5.98 -9.41
N GLY A 3 10.33 -5.99 -9.32
CA GLY A 3 9.59 -4.96 -8.64
C GLY A 3 9.57 -5.21 -7.14
N ILE A 4 9.08 -4.27 -6.38
CA ILE A 4 8.84 -4.40 -4.95
C ILE A 4 7.45 -3.87 -4.62
N GLU A 5 6.79 -4.53 -3.70
CA GLU A 5 5.46 -4.13 -3.24
C GLU A 5 5.44 -4.09 -1.72
N TRP A 6 4.92 -3.00 -1.18
CA TRP A 6 4.66 -2.87 0.25
C TRP A 6 3.17 -2.94 0.50
N ILE A 7 2.79 -3.80 1.43
CA ILE A 7 1.41 -3.96 1.86
C ILE A 7 1.38 -3.54 3.33
N VAL A 8 0.60 -2.50 3.62
CA VAL A 8 0.63 -1.82 4.91
C VAL A 8 -0.77 -1.76 5.50
N GLU A 9 -0.91 -2.18 6.75
CA GLU A 9 -2.13 -2.00 7.53
C GLU A 9 -1.82 -1.20 8.79
N ALA A 10 -2.62 -0.18 9.05
CA ALA A 10 -2.54 0.60 10.27
C ALA A 10 -3.80 0.38 11.09
N HIS A 11 -3.65 0.23 12.40
CA HIS A 11 -4.76 -0.02 13.32
C HIS A 11 -4.73 0.97 14.49
N GLY A 12 -5.89 1.18 15.11
CA GLY A 12 -6.01 2.13 16.21
C GLY A 12 -5.93 3.58 15.77
N CYS A 13 -6.18 3.85 14.49
CA CYS A 13 -6.22 5.21 13.96
C CYS A 13 -7.47 5.94 14.49
N THR A 14 -7.39 7.26 14.60
CA THR A 14 -8.57 8.06 14.96
C THR A 14 -9.56 8.09 13.80
N PRO A 15 -10.85 7.88 14.04
CA PRO A 15 -11.86 7.93 12.96
C PRO A 15 -11.85 9.25 12.19
N ALA A 16 -11.64 10.37 12.87
CA ALA A 16 -11.61 11.69 12.23
C ALA A 16 -10.49 11.81 11.21
N SER A 17 -9.29 11.29 11.52
CA SER A 17 -8.17 11.31 10.58
C SER A 17 -8.43 10.44 9.35
N LEU A 18 -9.11 9.31 9.55
CA LEU A 18 -9.42 8.38 8.46
C LEU A 18 -10.49 8.90 7.50
N ALA A 19 -11.26 9.90 7.92
CA ALA A 19 -12.28 10.56 7.10
C ALA A 19 -11.81 11.91 6.57
N ASP A 20 -10.55 12.25 6.78
CA ASP A 20 -9.94 13.54 6.40
C ASP A 20 -9.26 13.42 5.05
N LEU A 21 -9.97 13.79 3.99
CA LEU A 21 -9.43 13.71 2.62
C LEU A 21 -8.17 14.57 2.43
N PRO A 22 -8.11 15.83 2.88
CA PRO A 22 -6.88 16.61 2.80
C PRO A 22 -5.69 15.92 3.47
N LEU A 23 -5.89 15.26 4.59
CA LEU A 23 -4.83 14.54 5.29
C LEU A 23 -4.31 13.36 4.46
N LEU A 24 -5.21 12.60 3.84
CA LEU A 24 -4.82 11.50 2.95
C LEU A 24 -4.09 11.99 1.71
N ARG A 25 -4.51 13.13 1.16
CA ARG A 25 -3.78 13.77 0.07
C ARG A 25 -2.35 14.11 0.49
N SER A 26 -2.18 14.65 1.68
CA SER A 26 -0.86 14.96 2.22
C SER A 26 0.00 13.71 2.36
N LEU A 27 -0.58 12.59 2.80
CA LEU A 27 0.14 11.33 2.90
C LEU A 27 0.64 10.88 1.52
N PHE A 28 -0.22 10.90 0.51
CA PHE A 28 0.16 10.51 -0.86
C PHE A 28 1.24 11.45 -1.42
N GLU A 29 1.09 12.76 -1.24
CA GLU A 29 2.06 13.74 -1.70
C GLU A 29 3.44 13.52 -1.07
N ARG A 30 3.49 13.19 0.21
CA ARG A 30 4.74 12.89 0.90
C ARG A 30 5.40 11.63 0.35
N ILE A 31 4.64 10.55 0.18
CA ILE A 31 5.18 9.29 -0.37
C ILE A 31 5.73 9.54 -1.78
N ILE A 32 4.96 10.19 -2.61
CA ILE A 32 5.33 10.47 -4.01
C ILE A 32 6.58 11.32 -4.07
N SER A 33 6.64 12.39 -3.28
CA SER A 33 7.78 13.32 -3.27
C SER A 33 9.04 12.66 -2.69
N GLU A 34 8.92 12.01 -1.54
CA GLU A 34 10.09 11.47 -0.84
C GLU A 34 10.68 10.24 -1.54
N LEU A 35 9.88 9.50 -2.28
CA LEU A 35 10.35 8.37 -3.08
C LEU A 35 10.61 8.71 -4.55
N ASN A 36 10.47 9.98 -4.93
CA ASN A 36 10.63 10.46 -6.30
C ASN A 36 9.76 9.67 -7.30
N LEU A 37 8.52 9.42 -6.94
CA LEU A 37 7.56 8.76 -7.82
C LEU A 37 6.99 9.76 -8.83
N ARG A 38 6.49 9.26 -9.96
CA ARG A 38 6.01 10.10 -11.06
C ARG A 38 4.53 9.84 -11.35
N PRO A 39 3.62 10.67 -10.81
CA PRO A 39 2.20 10.55 -11.15
C PRO A 39 1.97 10.78 -12.63
N VAL A 40 1.11 9.97 -13.24
CA VAL A 40 0.70 10.09 -14.64
C VAL A 40 -0.53 10.98 -14.76
N ALA A 41 -1.33 11.02 -13.71
CA ALA A 41 -2.55 11.81 -13.64
C ALA A 41 -2.84 12.12 -12.16
N GLU A 42 -3.87 12.92 -11.93
CA GLU A 42 -4.32 13.21 -10.57
C GLU A 42 -4.83 11.93 -9.90
N THR A 43 -4.60 11.84 -8.59
CA THR A 43 -5.13 10.74 -7.77
C THR A 43 -6.66 10.77 -7.80
N GLN A 44 -7.26 9.62 -7.98
CA GLN A 44 -8.71 9.47 -7.90
C GLN A 44 -9.10 9.14 -6.47
N TRP A 45 -10.12 9.86 -5.96
CA TRP A 45 -10.59 9.71 -4.60
C TRP A 45 -12.09 9.46 -4.58
N HIS A 46 -12.52 8.61 -3.67
CA HIS A 46 -13.94 8.39 -3.39
C HIS A 46 -14.16 8.36 -1.88
N GLN A 47 -15.10 9.16 -1.41
CA GLN A 47 -15.45 9.16 0.02
C GLN A 47 -16.86 8.64 0.20
N PHE A 48 -16.99 7.61 1.03
CA PHE A 48 -18.29 7.00 1.32
C PHE A 48 -19.10 7.91 2.24
N PRO A 49 -20.35 8.27 1.88
CA PRO A 49 -21.14 9.20 2.68
C PRO A 49 -21.55 8.67 4.05
N GLN A 50 -21.75 7.34 4.19
CA GLN A 50 -22.24 6.76 5.44
C GLN A 50 -21.15 6.68 6.51
N THR A 51 -19.99 6.19 6.15
CA THR A 51 -18.88 5.95 7.09
C THR A 51 -17.83 7.05 7.09
N GLY A 52 -17.76 7.83 6.01
CA GLY A 52 -16.68 8.76 5.77
C GLY A 52 -15.39 8.10 5.29
N GLY A 53 -15.40 6.79 5.11
CA GLY A 53 -14.24 6.04 4.60
C GLY A 53 -13.84 6.51 3.21
N ILE A 54 -12.54 6.45 2.91
CA ILE A 54 -11.97 7.00 1.68
C ILE A 54 -11.20 5.92 0.94
N THR A 55 -11.43 5.84 -0.36
CA THR A 55 -10.62 5.07 -1.29
C THR A 55 -9.81 6.03 -2.15
N GLY A 56 -8.51 5.78 -2.27
CA GLY A 56 -7.64 6.56 -3.15
C GLY A 56 -6.81 5.67 -4.07
N LEU A 57 -6.61 6.09 -5.30
CA LEU A 57 -5.81 5.38 -6.29
C LEU A 57 -5.02 6.36 -7.12
N CYS A 58 -3.70 6.22 -7.09
CA CYS A 58 -2.78 7.03 -7.88
C CYS A 58 -2.02 6.14 -8.86
N LEU A 59 -2.23 6.40 -10.15
CA LEU A 59 -1.44 5.77 -11.21
C LEU A 59 -0.11 6.50 -11.34
N LEU A 60 0.96 5.74 -11.18
CA LEU A 60 2.33 6.26 -11.34
C LEU A 60 2.93 5.67 -12.61
N ALA A 61 4.00 6.30 -13.15
CA ALA A 61 4.59 5.88 -14.43
C ALA A 61 5.02 4.41 -14.43
N GLU A 62 5.55 3.93 -13.31
CA GLU A 62 6.06 2.55 -13.19
C GLU A 62 5.57 1.90 -11.89
N SER A 63 4.45 2.39 -11.36
CA SER A 63 4.00 2.02 -10.03
C SER A 63 2.52 2.33 -9.84
N HIS A 64 2.02 2.01 -8.67
CA HIS A 64 0.72 2.51 -8.22
C HIS A 64 0.72 2.64 -6.70
N LEU A 65 -0.09 3.56 -6.22
CA LEU A 65 -0.30 3.81 -4.80
C LEU A 65 -1.80 3.82 -4.55
N ALA A 66 -2.25 3.01 -3.62
CA ALA A 66 -3.65 2.87 -3.29
C ALA A 66 -3.86 2.83 -1.78
N CYS A 67 -5.01 3.33 -1.33
CA CYS A 67 -5.40 3.21 0.06
C CYS A 67 -6.90 3.05 0.22
N HIS A 68 -7.29 2.49 1.36
CA HIS A 68 -8.67 2.38 1.80
C HIS A 68 -8.70 2.69 3.29
N THR A 69 -9.56 3.59 3.72
CA THR A 69 -9.73 3.86 5.14
C THR A 69 -11.06 3.35 5.64
N PHE A 70 -11.07 2.89 6.88
CA PHE A 70 -12.23 2.31 7.54
C PHE A 70 -12.41 2.98 8.90
N PRO A 71 -13.05 4.18 8.95
CA PRO A 71 -13.26 4.88 10.23
C PRO A 71 -14.02 4.04 11.25
N GLU A 72 -14.98 3.23 10.77
CA GLU A 72 -15.78 2.34 11.62
C GLU A 72 -14.96 1.23 12.29
N PHE A 73 -13.78 0.93 11.76
CA PHE A 73 -12.86 -0.08 12.28
C PHE A 73 -11.52 0.50 12.74
N ASN A 74 -11.38 1.82 12.74
CA ASN A 74 -10.16 2.52 13.12
C ASN A 74 -8.92 2.05 12.35
N SER A 75 -9.09 1.68 11.08
CA SER A 75 -8.02 1.07 10.30
C SER A 75 -7.86 1.67 8.91
N LEU A 76 -6.67 1.48 8.37
CA LEU A 76 -6.28 1.92 7.03
C LEU A 76 -5.46 0.83 6.37
N CYS A 77 -5.75 0.56 5.11
CA CYS A 77 -4.96 -0.32 4.26
C CYS A 77 -4.29 0.51 3.17
N LEU A 78 -2.99 0.27 2.94
CA LEU A 78 -2.24 0.99 1.92
C LEU A 78 -1.38 0.00 1.15
N ASN A 79 -1.26 0.23 -0.15
CA ASN A 79 -0.47 -0.60 -1.05
C ASN A 79 0.36 0.30 -1.96
N LEU A 80 1.66 0.03 -2.02
CA LEU A 80 2.56 0.68 -2.95
C LEU A 80 3.33 -0.37 -3.72
N PHE A 81 3.14 -0.39 -5.05
CA PHE A 81 3.90 -1.25 -5.95
C PHE A 81 4.83 -0.41 -6.81
N CYS A 82 6.10 -0.83 -6.90
CA CYS A 82 7.10 -0.17 -7.75
C CYS A 82 7.76 -1.21 -8.66
N CYS A 83 7.82 -0.92 -9.96
CA CYS A 83 8.51 -1.79 -10.92
C CYS A 83 10.01 -1.77 -10.71
N VAL A 84 10.55 -0.70 -10.14
CA VAL A 84 11.98 -0.54 -9.86
C VAL A 84 12.19 -0.59 -8.35
N PRO A 85 13.21 -1.31 -7.86
CA PRO A 85 13.48 -1.36 -6.42
C PRO A 85 13.69 0.04 -5.84
N ARG A 86 13.12 0.26 -4.66
CA ARG A 86 13.25 1.50 -3.92
C ARG A 86 13.50 1.21 -2.46
N VAL A 87 14.05 2.18 -1.75
CA VAL A 87 14.20 2.10 -0.30
C VAL A 87 12.80 2.17 0.33
N GLU A 88 12.59 1.36 1.35
CA GLU A 88 11.32 1.39 2.08
C GLU A 88 11.09 2.76 2.71
N TRP A 89 9.92 3.31 2.49
CA TRP A 89 9.52 4.56 3.13
C TRP A 89 9.10 4.30 4.57
N ASP A 90 9.27 5.27 5.44
CA ASP A 90 8.93 5.11 6.85
C ASP A 90 7.41 5.24 7.07
N PHE A 91 6.69 4.19 6.69
CA PHE A 91 5.23 4.12 6.83
C PHE A 91 4.81 4.20 8.29
N GLU A 92 5.55 3.54 9.18
CA GLU A 92 5.21 3.48 10.60
C GLU A 92 5.18 4.87 11.22
N ASP A 93 6.24 5.65 11.04
CA ASP A 93 6.34 6.99 11.59
C ASP A 93 5.23 7.91 11.06
N ALA A 94 4.99 7.88 9.76
CA ALA A 94 3.97 8.73 9.15
C ALA A 94 2.56 8.37 9.61
N LEU A 95 2.24 7.09 9.67
CA LEU A 95 0.89 6.66 10.06
C LEU A 95 0.64 6.87 11.55
N GLU A 96 1.66 6.74 12.39
CA GLU A 96 1.56 7.09 13.80
C GLU A 96 1.31 8.58 13.99
N LYS A 97 2.09 9.42 13.32
CA LYS A 97 2.00 10.87 13.47
C LYS A 97 0.76 11.47 12.84
N MET A 98 0.40 11.02 11.65
CA MET A 98 -0.70 11.60 10.89
C MET A 98 -2.07 11.04 11.29
N PHE A 99 -2.15 9.75 11.61
CA PHE A 99 -3.42 9.06 11.86
C PHE A 99 -3.54 8.51 13.28
N SER A 100 -2.54 8.73 14.11
CA SER A 100 -2.49 8.24 15.50
C SER A 100 -2.52 6.70 15.58
N ALA A 101 -2.01 6.01 14.58
CA ALA A 101 -2.00 4.56 14.56
C ALA A 101 -1.30 4.00 15.81
N SER A 102 -1.93 3.03 16.45
CA SER A 102 -1.33 2.34 17.59
C SER A 102 -0.48 1.15 17.18
N SER A 103 -0.73 0.60 15.98
CA SER A 103 0.10 -0.44 15.39
C SER A 103 0.10 -0.32 13.87
N VAL A 104 1.25 -0.64 13.27
CA VAL A 104 1.43 -0.63 11.81
C VAL A 104 2.13 -1.92 11.42
N THR A 105 1.51 -2.66 10.50
CA THR A 105 2.09 -3.87 9.93
C THR A 105 2.54 -3.58 8.51
N ILE A 106 3.80 -3.88 8.21
CA ILE A 106 4.40 -3.67 6.90
C ILE A 106 4.93 -4.99 6.38
N ARG A 107 4.47 -5.39 5.20
CA ARG A 107 4.99 -6.56 4.49
C ARG A 107 5.56 -6.09 3.18
N SER A 108 6.76 -6.56 2.84
CA SER A 108 7.38 -6.28 1.55
C SER A 108 7.49 -7.56 0.75
N LEU A 109 7.16 -7.46 -0.54
CA LEU A 109 7.18 -8.59 -1.46
C LEU A 109 8.03 -8.24 -2.67
N MET A 110 8.95 -9.12 -3.00
CA MET A 110 9.65 -9.04 -4.28
C MET A 110 8.71 -9.51 -5.38
N ARG A 111 8.60 -8.74 -6.45
CA ARG A 111 7.72 -9.03 -7.57
C ARG A 111 8.56 -9.23 -8.83
N PRO A 112 9.10 -10.46 -9.05
CA PRO A 112 9.94 -10.71 -10.23
C PRO A 112 9.10 -10.73 -11.49
N TYR A 113 9.52 -9.98 -12.50
CA TYR A 113 8.90 -9.98 -13.82
C TYR A 113 9.85 -10.47 -14.91
N ILE A 114 11.10 -10.78 -14.55
CA ILE A 114 12.03 -11.50 -15.41
C ILE A 114 12.42 -12.79 -14.70
N THR A 115 12.21 -13.92 -15.34
CA THR A 115 12.52 -15.23 -14.77
C THR A 115 13.58 -15.93 -15.59
N SER A 116 14.46 -16.72 -14.91
CA SER A 116 15.30 -17.72 -15.55
C SER A 116 14.56 -19.06 -15.57
N PRO A 117 14.99 -20.07 -16.38
CA PRO A 117 14.38 -21.41 -16.31
C PRO A 117 14.35 -22.00 -14.92
N THR A 118 15.44 -21.87 -14.16
CA THR A 118 15.55 -22.36 -12.78
C THR A 118 14.58 -21.64 -11.85
N ALA A 119 14.48 -20.32 -11.97
CA ALA A 119 13.55 -19.52 -11.17
C ALA A 119 12.10 -19.88 -11.47
N LYS A 120 11.79 -20.25 -12.72
CA LYS A 120 10.46 -20.67 -13.13
C LYS A 120 10.04 -21.99 -12.49
N GLU A 121 10.95 -22.94 -12.41
CA GLU A 121 10.70 -24.24 -11.76
C GLU A 121 10.47 -24.05 -10.26
N PHE A 122 11.30 -23.26 -9.63
CA PHE A 122 11.17 -22.92 -8.20
C PHE A 122 9.85 -22.21 -7.91
N SER A 123 9.44 -21.28 -8.77
CA SER A 123 8.19 -20.55 -8.63
C SER A 123 6.97 -21.48 -8.70
N ARG A 124 7.00 -22.52 -9.54
CA ARG A 124 5.90 -23.49 -9.63
C ARG A 124 5.77 -24.32 -8.35
N ALA A 125 6.87 -24.72 -7.77
CA ALA A 125 6.88 -25.44 -6.50
C ALA A 125 6.32 -24.55 -5.38
N GLY A 126 6.75 -23.29 -5.31
CA GLY A 126 6.24 -22.31 -4.35
C GLY A 126 4.76 -21.98 -4.53
N ALA A 127 4.28 -21.98 -5.76
CA ALA A 127 2.88 -21.69 -6.04
C ALA A 127 1.93 -22.75 -5.46
N GLY A 128 2.35 -24.01 -5.38
CA GLY A 128 1.57 -25.06 -4.74
C GLY A 128 1.36 -24.80 -3.25
N ASP A 129 2.41 -24.42 -2.56
CA ASP A 129 2.37 -24.11 -1.14
C ASP A 129 1.53 -22.85 -0.87
N LEU A 130 1.69 -21.83 -1.70
CA LEU A 130 0.92 -20.59 -1.58
C LEU A 130 -0.58 -20.84 -1.79
N ALA A 131 -0.94 -21.69 -2.74
CA ALA A 131 -2.33 -22.04 -2.98
C ALA A 131 -2.94 -22.77 -1.76
N ALA A 132 -2.18 -23.63 -1.11
CA ALA A 132 -2.60 -24.29 0.13
C ALA A 132 -2.75 -23.28 1.29
N GLY A 133 -1.83 -22.32 1.37
CA GLY A 133 -1.88 -21.27 2.39
C GLY A 133 -3.08 -20.32 2.23
N SER A 134 -3.43 -20.00 0.99
CA SER A 134 -4.56 -19.10 0.74
C SER A 134 -5.93 -19.69 1.13
N ARG A 135 -6.02 -21.00 1.31
CA ARG A 135 -7.26 -21.65 1.78
C ARG A 135 -7.48 -21.52 3.28
N LEU A 136 -6.44 -21.11 4.01
CA LEU A 136 -6.47 -20.97 5.45
C LEU A 136 -6.73 -19.54 5.91
N GLY A 137 -6.73 -18.61 4.98
CA GLY A 137 -6.97 -17.20 5.25
C GLY A 137 -8.43 -16.83 5.34
#